data_025d9f73a7d3f85bb589a43942e861c2
#
_entry.id   025d9f73a7d3f85bb589a43942e861c2
#
_cell.length_a   1.000
_cell.length_b   1.000
_cell.length_c   1.000
_cell.angle_alpha   90.00
_cell.angle_beta   90.00
_cell.angle_gamma   90.00
#
_symmetry.space_group_name_H-M   'P 1'
#
loop_
_entity.id
_entity.type
_entity.pdbx_description
1 polymer ?
#
loop_
_entity_poly.entity_id
_entity_poly.type
_entity_poly.pdbx_seq_one_letter_code
_entity_poly.pdbx_strand_id
1 'polypeptide(L)'
;MPKLLDHINSPLELRKLSQDCLPQLAQELRDFIINIVATKEGHLGASLGVVELTIALHYVFNTPEDQLIWDVGHQAYGHKILTGRRNDFHTNRQIGGISGFPKRDESVYDAFGVGHASTSISAALGMAIASQLKGDTEKQHIAVIGDASIASGMAFEGLNHAGVTSANILIILNDNAIGIDPSVGALKQYLTNVKKGIQRKNNIIKALNIDYSGPIDGHDIDKVISELKRLKTVKGPKFLHVITTKGKGLKQAEENQVTYHAPGKFNAFTGDLILKTPSEFTKYQDVFGYTILELAKQNKHIVGITPAMPTGSSLKYMMDEMPERAFDVGIAEQHAITLAAGMATQGLIPFCNIYSTFLQRAYDQVIHDVALQKLPVIFCLDRAGLVGEDGATHHGVFDLSYLRCIPNLIIFAPRNEIELRNIMFTAQLGLQLPIAIRYPRGTGVTVDWKQPFSTIEIGKGVQLKEGINMAVLSIGTIAKNVGAAIANCNYPENVAHYDMRFVKPLDEALLHAILNKYETIITIEDNSVKGGFGSAVLEFASVNDYRNTVKVSGIPDVFIEHGSVNELQKTIGLDVESISELLNKLN
;
A
#
# COMPACT_ATOMS: atom_id res chain seq x y z
N MET A 1 -1.35 41.12 -6.00
CA MET A 1 -2.79 41.01 -5.71
C MET A 1 -2.97 39.86 -4.74
N PRO A 2 -3.90 39.90 -3.79
CA PRO A 2 -4.21 38.75 -2.96
C PRO A 2 -4.64 37.58 -3.87
N LYS A 3 -4.18 36.36 -3.54
CA LYS A 3 -4.52 35.16 -4.31
C LYS A 3 -5.98 34.78 -4.07
N LEU A 4 -6.67 34.29 -5.10
CA LEU A 4 -8.05 33.77 -4.98
C LEU A 4 -8.11 32.62 -3.97
N LEU A 5 -7.13 31.73 -4.01
CA LEU A 5 -7.04 30.58 -3.11
C LEU A 5 -7.00 30.98 -1.63
N ASP A 6 -6.45 32.16 -1.29
CA ASP A 6 -6.36 32.64 0.10
C ASP A 6 -7.73 32.92 0.72
N HIS A 7 -8.75 33.15 -0.10
CA HIS A 7 -10.12 33.41 0.31
C HIS A 7 -11.04 32.18 0.26
N ILE A 8 -10.52 31.00 -0.14
CA ILE A 8 -11.31 29.79 -0.24
C ILE A 8 -10.97 28.83 0.91
N ASN A 9 -11.86 28.73 1.89
CA ASN A 9 -11.79 27.81 3.02
C ASN A 9 -12.86 26.71 2.95
N SER A 10 -13.80 26.84 1.99
CA SER A 10 -14.84 25.85 1.77
C SER A 10 -15.34 25.86 0.32
N PRO A 11 -15.98 24.80 -0.15
CA PRO A 11 -16.65 24.78 -1.45
C PRO A 11 -17.76 25.83 -1.60
N LEU A 12 -18.35 26.32 -0.50
CA LEU A 12 -19.33 27.42 -0.54
C LEU A 12 -18.70 28.71 -1.03
N GLU A 13 -17.46 29.00 -0.66
CA GLU A 13 -16.73 30.20 -1.12
C GLU A 13 -16.28 30.02 -2.57
N LEU A 14 -15.84 28.84 -2.95
CA LEU A 14 -15.50 28.50 -4.33
C LEU A 14 -16.70 28.76 -5.27
N ARG A 15 -17.91 28.34 -4.90
CA ARG A 15 -19.13 28.51 -5.72
C ARG A 15 -19.56 29.95 -5.86
N LYS A 16 -19.03 30.91 -5.10
CA LYS A 16 -19.28 32.33 -5.25
C LYS A 16 -18.43 33.01 -6.34
N LEU A 17 -17.36 32.35 -6.78
CA LEU A 17 -16.52 32.86 -7.85
C LEU A 17 -17.25 32.83 -9.20
N SER A 18 -16.98 33.81 -10.07
CA SER A 18 -17.34 33.69 -11.46
C SER A 18 -16.54 32.61 -12.16
N GLN A 19 -17.12 31.94 -13.14
CA GLN A 19 -16.47 30.84 -13.86
C GLN A 19 -15.14 31.29 -14.50
N ASP A 20 -15.06 32.53 -14.97
CA ASP A 20 -13.86 33.12 -15.58
C ASP A 20 -12.65 33.23 -14.62
N CYS A 21 -12.88 33.17 -13.30
CA CYS A 21 -11.81 33.19 -12.31
C CYS A 21 -11.21 31.78 -12.05
N LEU A 22 -11.88 30.71 -12.47
CA LEU A 22 -11.48 29.34 -12.12
C LEU A 22 -10.14 28.90 -12.75
N PRO A 23 -9.76 29.33 -13.97
CA PRO A 23 -8.42 29.04 -14.49
C PRO A 23 -7.30 29.65 -13.64
N GLN A 24 -7.47 30.87 -13.12
CA GLN A 24 -6.51 31.46 -12.18
C GLN A 24 -6.45 30.65 -10.88
N LEU A 25 -7.59 30.28 -10.31
CA LEU A 25 -7.64 29.43 -9.12
C LEU A 25 -6.94 28.08 -9.35
N ALA A 26 -7.11 27.48 -10.52
CA ALA A 26 -6.44 26.22 -10.87
C ALA A 26 -4.91 26.37 -10.86
N GLN A 27 -4.39 27.47 -11.39
CA GLN A 27 -2.96 27.75 -11.34
C GLN A 27 -2.47 27.98 -9.91
N GLU A 28 -3.18 28.75 -9.10
CA GLU A 28 -2.82 29.03 -7.71
C GLU A 28 -2.84 27.76 -6.84
N LEU A 29 -3.82 26.87 -7.04
CA LEU A 29 -3.93 25.58 -6.37
C LEU A 29 -2.76 24.64 -6.77
N ARG A 30 -2.42 24.63 -8.06
CA ARG A 30 -1.28 23.86 -8.59
C ARG A 30 0.03 24.32 -7.97
N ASP A 31 0.27 25.64 -7.95
CA ASP A 31 1.47 26.23 -7.37
C ASP A 31 1.57 25.93 -5.86
N PHE A 32 0.45 25.97 -5.16
CA PHE A 32 0.39 25.62 -3.74
C PHE A 32 0.81 24.15 -3.51
N ILE A 33 0.24 23.22 -4.28
CA ILE A 33 0.57 21.78 -4.18
C ILE A 33 2.07 21.55 -4.46
N ILE A 34 2.61 22.15 -5.53
CA ILE A 34 4.03 22.03 -5.89
C ILE A 34 4.93 22.51 -4.75
N ASN A 35 4.65 23.70 -4.21
CA ASN A 35 5.47 24.30 -3.15
C ASN A 35 5.48 23.47 -1.86
N ILE A 36 4.35 22.92 -1.44
CA ILE A 36 4.28 22.07 -0.24
C ILE A 36 4.98 20.74 -0.47
N VAL A 37 4.65 20.03 -1.56
CA VAL A 37 5.20 18.70 -1.82
C VAL A 37 6.69 18.73 -2.08
N ALA A 38 7.22 19.82 -2.66
CA ALA A 38 8.65 20.01 -2.86
C ALA A 38 9.47 19.89 -1.56
N THR A 39 8.89 20.26 -0.42
CA THR A 39 9.56 20.24 0.89
C THR A 39 9.11 19.13 1.82
N LYS A 40 7.85 18.70 1.70
CA LYS A 40 7.20 17.74 2.63
C LYS A 40 7.06 16.34 2.06
N GLU A 41 7.41 16.15 0.80
CA GLU A 41 7.20 14.91 0.05
C GLU A 41 5.69 14.53 -0.05
N GLY A 42 5.31 13.63 -0.94
CA GLY A 42 3.92 13.20 -1.09
C GLY A 42 3.52 12.89 -2.53
N HIS A 43 2.22 12.65 -2.77
CA HIS A 43 1.65 12.28 -4.06
C HIS A 43 1.47 13.51 -4.96
N LEU A 44 2.49 13.83 -5.76
CA LEU A 44 2.52 15.04 -6.58
C LEU A 44 1.77 14.87 -7.91
N GLY A 45 2.26 13.97 -8.74
CA GLY A 45 1.81 13.89 -10.15
C GLY A 45 0.33 13.61 -10.30
N ALA A 46 -0.23 12.72 -9.48
CA ALA A 46 -1.65 12.40 -9.49
C ALA A 46 -2.52 13.61 -9.09
N SER A 47 -2.12 14.35 -8.04
CA SER A 47 -2.84 15.53 -7.57
C SER A 47 -2.79 16.68 -8.55
N LEU A 48 -1.64 16.90 -9.24
CA LEU A 48 -1.52 17.93 -10.29
C LEU A 48 -2.39 17.63 -11.51
N GLY A 49 -2.56 16.35 -11.85
CA GLY A 49 -3.35 15.92 -13.01
C GLY A 49 -4.85 16.19 -12.89
N VAL A 50 -5.37 16.40 -11.68
CA VAL A 50 -6.82 16.55 -11.43
C VAL A 50 -7.23 17.89 -10.82
N VAL A 51 -6.39 18.91 -10.93
CA VAL A 51 -6.66 20.23 -10.34
C VAL A 51 -7.95 20.82 -10.91
N GLU A 52 -8.10 20.89 -12.23
CA GLU A 52 -9.30 21.40 -12.91
C GLU A 52 -10.53 20.56 -12.57
N LEU A 53 -10.41 19.23 -12.59
CA LEU A 53 -11.50 18.32 -12.24
C LEU A 53 -11.94 18.52 -10.77
N THR A 54 -11.00 18.69 -9.85
CA THR A 54 -11.30 18.92 -8.42
C THR A 54 -12.09 20.22 -8.21
N ILE A 55 -11.64 21.32 -8.84
CA ILE A 55 -12.34 22.60 -8.80
C ILE A 55 -13.74 22.47 -9.38
N ALA A 56 -13.87 21.86 -10.57
CA ALA A 56 -15.15 21.69 -11.25
C ALA A 56 -16.13 20.84 -10.40
N LEU A 57 -15.67 19.79 -9.75
CA LEU A 57 -16.49 18.96 -8.86
C LEU A 57 -17.07 19.78 -7.70
N HIS A 58 -16.23 20.51 -6.97
CA HIS A 58 -16.67 21.34 -5.85
C HIS A 58 -17.46 22.59 -6.28
N TYR A 59 -17.30 23.03 -7.53
CA TYR A 59 -18.05 24.13 -8.11
C TYR A 59 -19.47 23.73 -8.52
N VAL A 60 -19.65 22.52 -9.06
CA VAL A 60 -20.93 22.04 -9.60
C VAL A 60 -21.77 21.31 -8.54
N PHE A 61 -21.14 20.50 -7.71
CA PHE A 61 -21.83 19.68 -6.71
C PHE A 61 -21.86 20.36 -5.34
N ASN A 62 -22.96 20.13 -4.61
CA ASN A 62 -23.17 20.72 -3.29
C ASN A 62 -22.52 19.85 -2.20
N THR A 63 -21.18 19.71 -2.24
CA THR A 63 -20.45 18.99 -1.18
C THR A 63 -20.49 19.78 0.14
N PRO A 64 -20.64 19.12 1.31
CA PRO A 64 -20.59 17.67 1.57
C PRO A 64 -21.92 16.94 1.42
N GLU A 65 -23.05 17.60 1.16
CA GLU A 65 -24.35 16.94 0.96
C GLU A 65 -24.30 15.97 -0.22
N ASP A 66 -23.81 16.41 -1.38
CA ASP A 66 -23.40 15.55 -2.47
C ASP A 66 -22.11 14.81 -2.07
N GLN A 67 -22.10 13.49 -2.13
CA GLN A 67 -20.99 12.66 -1.62
C GLN A 67 -19.93 12.43 -2.70
N LEU A 68 -18.69 12.82 -2.42
CA LEU A 68 -17.54 12.67 -3.31
C LEU A 68 -16.53 11.68 -2.72
N ILE A 69 -16.19 10.64 -3.48
CA ILE A 69 -15.22 9.62 -3.09
C ILE A 69 -14.08 9.59 -4.11
N TRP A 70 -12.86 9.75 -3.62
CA TRP A 70 -11.63 9.63 -4.40
C TRP A 70 -11.07 8.22 -4.27
N ASP A 71 -10.99 7.48 -5.38
CA ASP A 71 -10.39 6.14 -5.37
C ASP A 71 -8.90 6.22 -4.98
N VAL A 72 -8.43 5.34 -4.13
CA VAL A 72 -7.11 5.39 -3.47
C VAL A 72 -6.92 6.65 -2.62
N GLY A 73 -7.25 7.82 -3.14
CA GLY A 73 -7.11 9.11 -2.48
C GLY A 73 -5.78 9.83 -2.69
N HIS A 74 -4.83 9.23 -3.41
CA HIS A 74 -3.53 9.84 -3.75
C HIS A 74 -3.65 11.08 -4.66
N GLN A 75 -4.79 11.29 -5.30
CA GLN A 75 -5.12 12.44 -6.14
C GLN A 75 -5.97 13.52 -5.42
N ALA A 76 -6.17 13.42 -4.09
CA ALA A 76 -7.12 14.25 -3.35
C ALA A 76 -6.50 15.48 -2.65
N TYR A 77 -5.27 15.90 -2.98
CA TYR A 77 -4.67 17.06 -2.32
C TYR A 77 -5.45 18.35 -2.59
N GLY A 78 -5.86 18.60 -3.84
CA GLY A 78 -6.72 19.72 -4.19
C GLY A 78 -8.05 19.70 -3.42
N HIS A 79 -8.67 18.52 -3.26
CA HIS A 79 -9.87 18.34 -2.44
C HIS A 79 -9.65 18.77 -0.99
N LYS A 80 -8.58 18.30 -0.34
CA LYS A 80 -8.26 18.69 1.04
C LYS A 80 -8.05 20.19 1.19
N ILE A 81 -7.30 20.79 0.27
CA ILE A 81 -6.99 22.23 0.28
C ILE A 81 -8.26 23.07 0.16
N LEU A 82 -9.15 22.73 -0.78
CA LEU A 82 -10.41 23.46 -1.05
C LEU A 82 -11.50 23.20 0.02
N THR A 83 -11.31 22.23 0.88
CA THR A 83 -12.27 21.83 1.94
C THR A 83 -11.78 22.16 3.34
N GLY A 84 -11.02 23.25 3.50
CA GLY A 84 -10.67 23.85 4.79
C GLY A 84 -9.32 23.47 5.38
N ARG A 85 -8.58 22.54 4.75
CA ARG A 85 -7.29 22.05 5.28
C ARG A 85 -6.06 22.73 4.67
N ARG A 86 -6.24 23.85 3.97
CA ARG A 86 -5.13 24.58 3.34
C ARG A 86 -4.07 25.00 4.35
N ASN A 87 -4.48 25.57 5.48
CA ASN A 87 -3.54 26.09 6.49
C ASN A 87 -2.76 24.98 7.19
N ASP A 88 -3.36 23.79 7.33
CA ASP A 88 -2.77 22.62 7.98
C ASP A 88 -2.03 21.73 6.97
N PHE A 89 -2.11 22.02 5.67
CA PHE A 89 -1.56 21.13 4.64
C PHE A 89 -0.03 20.97 4.72
N HIS A 90 0.65 21.88 5.38
CA HIS A 90 2.08 21.77 5.68
C HIS A 90 2.41 20.61 6.65
N THR A 91 1.41 20.06 7.38
CA THR A 91 1.55 18.90 8.28
C THR A 91 1.17 17.58 7.61
N ASN A 92 0.83 17.60 6.31
CA ASN A 92 0.39 16.42 5.58
C ASN A 92 1.40 15.27 5.72
N ARG A 93 0.92 14.07 6.12
CA ARG A 93 1.71 12.84 6.30
C ARG A 93 2.76 12.89 7.43
N GLN A 94 2.70 13.89 8.31
CA GLN A 94 3.57 14.01 9.48
C GLN A 94 2.81 13.59 10.75
N ILE A 95 3.52 13.06 11.74
CA ILE A 95 2.90 12.65 13.02
C ILE A 95 2.09 13.79 13.63
N GLY A 96 0.86 13.50 14.05
CA GLY A 96 -0.07 14.51 14.57
C GLY A 96 -0.63 15.50 13.54
N GLY A 97 -0.28 15.37 12.26
CA GLY A 97 -0.77 16.19 11.17
C GLY A 97 -1.94 15.54 10.40
N ILE A 98 -2.27 16.12 9.25
CA ILE A 98 -3.34 15.58 8.38
C ILE A 98 -2.86 14.35 7.59
N SER A 99 -3.78 13.43 7.32
CA SER A 99 -3.53 12.21 6.54
C SER A 99 -3.20 12.52 5.07
N GLY A 100 -2.38 11.69 4.45
CA GLY A 100 -2.11 11.74 3.01
C GLY A 100 -3.31 11.35 2.14
N PHE A 101 -4.33 10.72 2.72
CA PHE A 101 -5.55 10.24 2.07
C PHE A 101 -6.79 10.84 2.74
N PRO A 102 -7.94 10.95 2.06
CA PRO A 102 -9.21 11.27 2.68
C PRO A 102 -9.54 10.33 3.85
N LYS A 103 -9.93 10.94 4.99
CA LYS A 103 -10.22 10.24 6.24
C LYS A 103 -11.47 10.84 6.90
N ARG A 104 -12.49 10.03 7.19
CA ARG A 104 -13.80 10.50 7.64
C ARG A 104 -13.81 11.31 8.94
N ASP A 105 -12.93 10.99 9.85
CA ASP A 105 -12.77 11.69 11.12
C ASP A 105 -11.91 12.96 11.00
N GLU A 106 -11.29 13.22 9.85
CA GLU A 106 -10.54 14.43 9.57
C GLU A 106 -11.44 15.55 9.01
N SER A 107 -12.45 15.21 8.19
CA SER A 107 -13.31 16.20 7.55
C SER A 107 -14.67 15.63 7.15
N VAL A 108 -15.73 16.44 7.30
CA VAL A 108 -17.08 16.12 6.81
C VAL A 108 -17.15 15.97 5.27
N TYR A 109 -16.17 16.52 4.56
CA TYR A 109 -16.05 16.41 3.10
C TYR A 109 -15.44 15.07 2.66
N ASP A 110 -14.80 14.34 3.56
CA ASP A 110 -14.24 13.01 3.29
C ASP A 110 -15.33 11.95 3.50
N ALA A 111 -16.21 11.81 2.52
CA ALA A 111 -17.39 10.94 2.60
C ALA A 111 -17.05 9.47 2.91
N PHE A 112 -15.88 9.01 2.47
CA PHE A 112 -15.36 7.66 2.72
C PHE A 112 -13.85 7.67 2.93
N GLY A 113 -13.37 6.88 3.89
CA GLY A 113 -11.94 6.66 4.10
C GLY A 113 -11.35 5.78 2.99
N VAL A 114 -10.22 6.19 2.45
CA VAL A 114 -9.59 5.54 1.29
C VAL A 114 -8.10 5.31 1.52
N GLY A 115 -7.46 4.55 0.62
CA GLY A 115 -6.04 4.18 0.67
C GLY A 115 -5.76 3.04 -0.30
N HIS A 116 -6.68 2.08 -0.39
CA HIS A 116 -6.63 0.97 -1.33
C HIS A 116 -7.46 1.25 -2.59
N ALA A 117 -7.01 0.74 -3.72
CA ALA A 117 -7.63 0.96 -5.03
C ALA A 117 -8.98 0.25 -5.18
N SER A 118 -9.83 0.80 -6.06
CA SER A 118 -11.00 0.14 -6.63
C SER A 118 -12.21 0.02 -5.71
N THR A 119 -12.20 0.68 -4.55
CA THR A 119 -13.30 0.64 -3.58
C THR A 119 -14.36 1.71 -3.82
N SER A 120 -14.02 2.78 -4.55
CA SER A 120 -14.85 3.98 -4.67
C SER A 120 -16.21 3.75 -5.32
N ILE A 121 -16.28 2.90 -6.37
CA ILE A 121 -17.53 2.61 -7.08
C ILE A 121 -18.51 1.90 -6.15
N SER A 122 -18.08 0.85 -5.47
CA SER A 122 -18.94 0.08 -4.54
C SER A 122 -19.37 0.94 -3.35
N ALA A 123 -18.49 1.79 -2.80
CA ALA A 123 -18.82 2.68 -1.71
C ALA A 123 -19.85 3.74 -2.15
N ALA A 124 -19.64 4.41 -3.29
CA ALA A 124 -20.58 5.39 -3.82
C ALA A 124 -21.93 4.77 -4.19
N LEU A 125 -21.94 3.55 -4.76
CA LEU A 125 -23.15 2.81 -5.08
C LEU A 125 -23.94 2.48 -3.80
N GLY A 126 -23.27 1.99 -2.75
CA GLY A 126 -23.89 1.73 -1.45
C GLY A 126 -24.53 2.98 -0.83
N MET A 127 -23.84 4.13 -0.92
CA MET A 127 -24.39 5.42 -0.48
C MET A 127 -25.58 5.87 -1.31
N ALA A 128 -25.53 5.69 -2.65
CA ALA A 128 -26.61 6.05 -3.56
C ALA A 128 -27.87 5.21 -3.31
N ILE A 129 -27.71 3.90 -3.10
CA ILE A 129 -28.83 3.00 -2.72
C ILE A 129 -29.40 3.41 -1.35
N ALA A 130 -28.54 3.71 -0.38
CA ALA A 130 -29.01 4.15 0.94
C ALA A 130 -29.80 5.46 0.89
N SER A 131 -29.36 6.43 0.07
CA SER A 131 -30.09 7.68 -0.15
C SER A 131 -31.44 7.43 -0.83
N GLN A 132 -31.48 6.56 -1.84
CA GLN A 132 -32.72 6.17 -2.51
C GLN A 132 -33.72 5.55 -1.53
N LEU A 133 -33.27 4.63 -0.65
CA LEU A 133 -34.12 3.99 0.36
C LEU A 133 -34.65 4.97 1.42
N LYS A 134 -33.93 6.09 1.65
CA LYS A 134 -34.36 7.19 2.54
C LYS A 134 -35.22 8.23 1.85
N GLY A 135 -35.43 8.13 0.54
CA GLY A 135 -36.17 9.10 -0.25
C GLY A 135 -35.36 10.30 -0.74
N ASP A 136 -34.04 10.33 -0.50
CA ASP A 136 -33.12 11.40 -0.91
C ASP A 136 -32.67 11.20 -2.38
N THR A 137 -33.59 11.24 -3.32
CA THR A 137 -33.35 10.88 -4.74
C THR A 137 -32.58 11.96 -5.52
N GLU A 138 -32.50 13.19 -5.01
CA GLU A 138 -31.79 14.29 -5.66
C GLU A 138 -30.30 14.33 -5.31
N LYS A 139 -29.90 13.67 -4.23
CA LYS A 139 -28.52 13.63 -3.76
C LYS A 139 -27.61 12.94 -4.77
N GLN A 140 -26.44 13.54 -5.01
CA GLN A 140 -25.45 12.99 -5.94
C GLN A 140 -24.40 12.16 -5.18
N HIS A 141 -23.96 11.05 -5.79
CA HIS A 141 -22.91 10.18 -5.27
C HIS A 141 -21.87 10.00 -6.36
N ILE A 142 -20.67 10.50 -6.12
CA ILE A 142 -19.62 10.62 -7.13
C ILE A 142 -18.42 9.77 -6.73
N ALA A 143 -17.99 8.87 -7.62
CA ALA A 143 -16.75 8.12 -7.50
C ALA A 143 -15.76 8.60 -8.56
N VAL A 144 -14.58 9.08 -8.15
CA VAL A 144 -13.49 9.40 -9.09
C VAL A 144 -12.46 8.29 -9.02
N ILE A 145 -12.30 7.55 -10.10
CA ILE A 145 -11.42 6.38 -10.20
C ILE A 145 -10.39 6.53 -11.31
N GLY A 146 -9.15 6.10 -11.07
CA GLY A 146 -8.08 6.07 -12.06
C GLY A 146 -8.16 4.87 -13.01
N ASP A 147 -7.52 5.00 -14.18
CA ASP A 147 -7.49 3.97 -15.22
C ASP A 147 -6.79 2.66 -14.79
N ALA A 148 -5.80 2.73 -13.91
CA ALA A 148 -5.20 1.54 -13.32
C ALA A 148 -6.14 0.85 -12.32
N SER A 149 -6.86 1.63 -11.51
CA SER A 149 -7.75 1.12 -10.48
C SER A 149 -9.03 0.48 -11.05
N ILE A 150 -9.57 1.03 -12.15
CA ILE A 150 -10.78 0.48 -12.78
C ILE A 150 -10.56 -0.90 -13.40
N ALA A 151 -9.31 -1.30 -13.62
CA ALA A 151 -8.96 -2.63 -14.14
C ALA A 151 -9.09 -3.76 -13.08
N SER A 152 -9.25 -3.42 -11.81
CA SER A 152 -9.38 -4.41 -10.73
C SER A 152 -10.77 -5.06 -10.71
N GLY A 153 -10.82 -6.32 -10.26
CA GLY A 153 -12.07 -7.09 -10.16
C GLY A 153 -13.17 -6.37 -9.39
N MET A 154 -12.86 -5.79 -8.22
CA MET A 154 -13.84 -5.09 -7.38
C MET A 154 -14.49 -3.88 -8.09
N ALA A 155 -13.75 -3.17 -8.94
CA ALA A 155 -14.33 -2.09 -9.75
C ALA A 155 -15.34 -2.63 -10.76
N PHE A 156 -15.03 -3.77 -11.41
CA PHE A 156 -15.97 -4.44 -12.32
C PHE A 156 -17.20 -5.00 -11.61
N GLU A 157 -17.05 -5.55 -10.42
CA GLU A 157 -18.20 -5.98 -9.57
C GLU A 157 -19.12 -4.79 -9.27
N GLY A 158 -18.53 -3.64 -8.89
CA GLY A 158 -19.28 -2.41 -8.65
C GLY A 158 -20.01 -1.89 -9.91
N LEU A 159 -19.33 -1.89 -11.06
CA LEU A 159 -19.91 -1.49 -12.35
C LEU A 159 -21.06 -2.43 -12.76
N ASN A 160 -20.84 -3.74 -12.66
CA ASN A 160 -21.85 -4.76 -12.98
C ASN A 160 -23.12 -4.58 -12.12
N HIS A 161 -22.96 -4.36 -10.82
CA HIS A 161 -24.10 -4.12 -9.93
C HIS A 161 -24.78 -2.78 -10.24
N ALA A 162 -24.01 -1.69 -10.46
CA ALA A 162 -24.56 -0.38 -10.79
C ALA A 162 -25.49 -0.43 -12.01
N GLY A 163 -25.13 -1.19 -13.05
CA GLY A 163 -25.86 -1.27 -14.31
C GLY A 163 -27.25 -1.91 -14.24
N VAL A 164 -27.62 -2.54 -13.12
CA VAL A 164 -28.96 -3.10 -12.87
C VAL A 164 -29.75 -2.33 -11.82
N THR A 165 -29.22 -1.19 -11.35
CA THR A 165 -29.87 -0.33 -10.36
C THR A 165 -30.40 0.95 -11.00
N SER A 166 -31.31 1.64 -10.29
CA SER A 166 -31.71 3.04 -10.59
C SER A 166 -31.00 4.04 -9.69
N ALA A 167 -29.98 3.62 -8.93
CA ALA A 167 -29.28 4.45 -7.98
C ALA A 167 -28.55 5.63 -8.65
N ASN A 168 -28.64 6.82 -8.05
CA ASN A 168 -28.08 8.04 -8.61
C ASN A 168 -26.58 8.12 -8.32
N ILE A 169 -25.76 7.42 -9.13
CA ILE A 169 -24.30 7.39 -9.04
C ILE A 169 -23.67 7.98 -10.31
N LEU A 170 -22.64 8.81 -10.13
CA LEU A 170 -21.74 9.30 -11.17
C LEU A 170 -20.35 8.69 -10.98
N ILE A 171 -19.90 7.91 -11.94
CA ILE A 171 -18.55 7.33 -11.96
C ILE A 171 -17.70 8.16 -12.93
N ILE A 172 -16.61 8.72 -12.45
CA ILE A 172 -15.69 9.54 -13.25
C ILE A 172 -14.38 8.78 -13.41
N LEU A 173 -14.07 8.36 -14.62
CA LEU A 173 -12.80 7.78 -14.98
C LEU A 173 -11.78 8.89 -15.27
N ASN A 174 -10.77 9.02 -14.42
CA ASN A 174 -9.59 9.83 -14.66
C ASN A 174 -8.55 8.99 -15.42
N ASP A 175 -8.45 9.18 -16.74
CA ASP A 175 -7.62 8.38 -17.63
C ASP A 175 -6.36 9.16 -18.06
N ASN A 176 -5.23 8.81 -17.46
CA ASN A 176 -3.91 9.36 -17.83
C ASN A 176 -2.91 8.27 -18.30
N ALA A 177 -3.35 7.01 -18.38
CA ALA A 177 -2.59 5.83 -18.80
C ALA A 177 -1.43 5.42 -17.87
N ILE A 178 -1.35 5.98 -16.66
CA ILE A 178 -0.27 5.72 -15.71
C ILE A 178 -0.81 5.57 -14.29
N GLY A 179 -0.62 4.40 -13.69
CA GLY A 179 -0.75 4.17 -12.26
C GLY A 179 0.48 4.69 -11.49
N ILE A 180 1.14 3.85 -10.70
CA ILE A 180 2.50 4.11 -10.19
C ILE A 180 3.47 3.93 -11.35
N ASP A 181 3.44 2.76 -11.97
CA ASP A 181 4.09 2.42 -13.24
C ASP A 181 3.07 2.53 -14.40
N PRO A 182 3.50 2.44 -15.67
CA PRO A 182 2.58 2.45 -16.81
C PRO A 182 1.52 1.36 -16.71
N SER A 183 0.25 1.70 -16.90
CA SER A 183 -0.87 0.75 -16.87
C SER A 183 -0.65 -0.39 -17.87
N VAL A 184 -1.13 -1.60 -17.55
CA VAL A 184 -0.95 -2.82 -18.37
C VAL A 184 -2.29 -3.43 -18.76
N GLY A 185 -2.25 -4.42 -19.65
CA GLY A 185 -3.39 -5.27 -20.01
C GLY A 185 -4.30 -4.73 -21.11
N ALA A 186 -5.31 -5.51 -21.46
CA ALA A 186 -6.21 -5.25 -22.58
C ALA A 186 -7.10 -4.01 -22.37
N LEU A 187 -7.45 -3.70 -21.11
CA LEU A 187 -8.25 -2.51 -20.80
C LEU A 187 -7.49 -1.22 -21.14
N LYS A 188 -6.18 -1.15 -20.85
CA LYS A 188 -5.33 -0.04 -21.30
C LYS A 188 -5.38 0.14 -22.82
N GLN A 189 -5.26 -0.97 -23.55
CA GLN A 189 -5.34 -0.96 -25.03
C GLN A 189 -6.69 -0.42 -25.51
N TYR A 190 -7.78 -0.89 -24.89
CA TYR A 190 -9.13 -0.41 -25.14
C TYR A 190 -9.27 1.10 -24.89
N LEU A 191 -8.85 1.61 -23.72
CA LEU A 191 -8.90 3.03 -23.39
C LEU A 191 -8.05 3.89 -24.35
N THR A 192 -6.87 3.39 -24.74
CA THR A 192 -6.02 4.03 -25.74
C THR A 192 -6.74 4.16 -27.10
N ASN A 193 -7.47 3.12 -27.53
CA ASN A 193 -8.26 3.14 -28.76
C ASN A 193 -9.46 4.09 -28.66
N VAL A 194 -10.10 4.14 -27.50
CA VAL A 194 -11.19 5.12 -27.23
C VAL A 194 -10.69 6.56 -27.35
N LYS A 195 -9.52 6.88 -26.77
CA LYS A 195 -8.87 8.20 -26.90
C LYS A 195 -8.60 8.58 -28.38
N LYS A 196 -8.17 7.61 -29.18
CA LYS A 196 -7.93 7.79 -30.62
C LYS A 196 -9.20 7.83 -31.48
N GLY A 197 -10.39 7.65 -30.88
CA GLY A 197 -11.66 7.60 -31.59
C GLY A 197 -11.90 6.33 -32.41
N ILE A 198 -11.09 5.28 -32.24
CA ILE A 198 -11.13 4.04 -33.03
C ILE A 198 -12.28 3.12 -32.56
N GLN A 199 -12.64 3.14 -31.29
CA GLN A 199 -13.65 2.24 -30.69
C GLN A 199 -14.89 3.00 -30.16
N ARG A 200 -15.65 3.62 -31.06
CA ARG A 200 -16.91 4.31 -30.68
C ARG A 200 -18.14 3.41 -30.62
N LYS A 201 -18.16 2.27 -31.32
CA LYS A 201 -19.36 1.41 -31.47
C LYS A 201 -19.53 0.38 -30.33
N ASN A 202 -18.46 -0.17 -29.78
CA ASN A 202 -18.49 -1.21 -28.74
C ASN A 202 -17.92 -0.64 -27.43
N ASN A 203 -18.76 0.11 -26.69
CA ASN A 203 -18.33 0.67 -25.40
C ASN A 203 -18.69 -0.31 -24.28
N ILE A 204 -17.68 -0.79 -23.55
CA ILE A 204 -17.85 -1.76 -22.46
C ILE A 204 -18.75 -1.21 -21.32
N ILE A 205 -18.71 0.10 -21.06
CA ILE A 205 -19.53 0.73 -20.01
C ILE A 205 -20.99 0.73 -20.43
N LYS A 206 -21.28 1.09 -21.70
CA LYS A 206 -22.65 1.03 -22.25
C LYS A 206 -23.21 -0.40 -22.27
N ALA A 207 -22.34 -1.40 -22.48
CA ALA A 207 -22.75 -2.80 -22.45
C ALA A 207 -23.20 -3.24 -21.04
N LEU A 208 -22.79 -2.52 -20.00
CA LEU A 208 -23.24 -2.72 -18.61
C LEU A 208 -24.47 -1.84 -18.25
N ASN A 209 -25.20 -1.30 -19.22
CA ASN A 209 -26.38 -0.43 -19.04
C ASN A 209 -26.10 0.86 -18.26
N ILE A 210 -24.87 1.38 -18.31
CA ILE A 210 -24.48 2.66 -17.68
C ILE A 210 -24.42 3.74 -18.76
N ASP A 211 -25.02 4.89 -18.51
CA ASP A 211 -24.96 6.04 -19.44
C ASP A 211 -23.53 6.59 -19.50
N TYR A 212 -22.92 6.52 -20.68
CA TYR A 212 -21.51 6.90 -20.90
C TYR A 212 -21.40 8.23 -21.63
N SER A 213 -20.62 9.13 -21.06
CA SER A 213 -20.19 10.39 -21.65
C SER A 213 -18.67 10.49 -21.76
N GLY A 214 -18.19 11.19 -22.79
CA GLY A 214 -16.76 11.39 -23.03
C GLY A 214 -16.21 10.57 -24.20
N PRO A 215 -14.87 10.50 -24.37
CA PRO A 215 -13.89 11.18 -23.52
C PRO A 215 -13.87 12.71 -23.71
N ILE A 216 -13.61 13.44 -22.63
CA ILE A 216 -13.41 14.89 -22.65
C ILE A 216 -12.02 15.25 -22.12
N ASP A 217 -11.51 16.42 -22.52
CA ASP A 217 -10.27 16.98 -21.97
C ASP A 217 -10.52 17.44 -20.52
N GLY A 218 -9.80 16.86 -19.56
CA GLY A 218 -9.91 17.18 -18.14
C GLY A 218 -9.22 18.48 -17.73
N HIS A 219 -8.43 19.07 -18.62
CA HIS A 219 -7.78 20.37 -18.40
C HIS A 219 -8.57 21.54 -18.98
N ASP A 220 -9.63 21.28 -19.76
CA ASP A 220 -10.61 22.25 -20.19
C ASP A 220 -11.70 22.39 -19.11
N ILE A 221 -11.48 23.30 -18.15
CA ILE A 221 -12.34 23.43 -16.97
C ILE A 221 -13.78 23.80 -17.35
N ASP A 222 -13.99 24.62 -18.40
CA ASP A 222 -15.30 25.01 -18.84
C ASP A 222 -16.09 23.84 -19.42
N LYS A 223 -15.43 23.00 -20.20
CA LYS A 223 -16.02 21.78 -20.76
C LYS A 223 -16.34 20.76 -19.66
N VAL A 224 -15.45 20.59 -18.68
CA VAL A 224 -15.69 19.73 -17.52
C VAL A 224 -16.91 20.22 -16.73
N ILE A 225 -16.98 21.51 -16.41
CA ILE A 225 -18.13 22.11 -15.70
C ILE A 225 -19.43 21.93 -16.46
N SER A 226 -19.41 22.19 -17.76
CA SER A 226 -20.60 22.05 -18.62
C SER A 226 -21.13 20.64 -18.61
N GLU A 227 -20.24 19.65 -18.74
CA GLU A 227 -20.62 18.24 -18.75
C GLU A 227 -21.06 17.74 -17.36
N LEU A 228 -20.43 18.17 -16.29
CA LEU A 228 -20.85 17.84 -14.93
C LEU A 228 -22.24 18.44 -14.61
N LYS A 229 -22.53 19.68 -15.03
CA LYS A 229 -23.87 20.30 -14.93
C LYS A 229 -24.93 19.47 -15.68
N ARG A 230 -24.62 19.03 -16.89
CA ARG A 230 -25.51 18.15 -17.68
C ARG A 230 -25.75 16.81 -16.96
N LEU A 231 -24.68 16.13 -16.51
CA LEU A 231 -24.78 14.83 -15.85
C LEU A 231 -25.47 14.89 -14.48
N LYS A 232 -25.41 16.03 -13.79
CA LYS A 232 -26.13 16.25 -12.52
C LYS A 232 -27.64 16.13 -12.69
N THR A 233 -28.18 16.44 -13.88
CA THR A 233 -29.63 16.31 -14.17
C THR A 233 -30.06 14.92 -14.64
N VAL A 234 -29.10 14.07 -15.02
CA VAL A 234 -29.37 12.69 -15.45
C VAL A 234 -29.58 11.80 -14.22
N LYS A 235 -30.64 11.00 -14.24
CA LYS A 235 -30.95 10.03 -13.17
C LYS A 235 -30.34 8.65 -13.49
N GLY A 236 -30.11 7.87 -12.45
CA GLY A 236 -29.51 6.55 -12.56
C GLY A 236 -27.99 6.52 -12.71
N PRO A 237 -27.40 5.36 -12.99
CA PRO A 237 -25.97 5.19 -13.14
C PRO A 237 -25.44 5.87 -14.39
N LYS A 238 -24.40 6.68 -14.24
CA LYS A 238 -23.76 7.43 -15.33
C LYS A 238 -22.26 7.44 -15.17
N PHE A 239 -21.56 7.52 -16.29
CA PHE A 239 -20.11 7.41 -16.38
C PHE A 239 -19.55 8.55 -17.21
N LEU A 240 -18.57 9.25 -16.67
CA LEU A 240 -17.82 10.29 -17.37
C LEU A 240 -16.38 9.87 -17.56
N HIS A 241 -15.92 9.81 -18.81
CA HIS A 241 -14.54 9.55 -19.16
C HIS A 241 -13.79 10.88 -19.35
N VAL A 242 -12.81 11.14 -18.49
CA VAL A 242 -11.99 12.36 -18.50
C VAL A 242 -10.55 12.00 -18.81
N ILE A 243 -9.94 12.64 -19.78
CA ILE A 243 -8.53 12.47 -20.12
C ILE A 243 -7.72 13.56 -19.41
N THR A 244 -6.69 13.15 -18.67
CA THR A 244 -5.80 14.09 -17.97
C THR A 244 -4.33 13.78 -18.25
N THR A 245 -3.45 14.70 -17.86
CA THR A 245 -2.01 14.54 -17.90
C THR A 245 -1.49 14.51 -16.47
N LYS A 246 -0.95 13.38 -16.03
CA LYS A 246 -0.31 13.25 -14.72
C LYS A 246 0.89 14.20 -14.61
N GLY A 247 0.96 14.97 -13.53
CA GLY A 247 2.03 15.97 -13.35
C GLY A 247 1.79 17.32 -14.03
N LYS A 248 0.57 17.58 -14.55
CA LYS A 248 0.21 18.77 -15.31
C LYS A 248 0.68 20.07 -14.65
N GLY A 249 1.38 20.90 -15.43
CA GLY A 249 1.88 22.21 -15.00
C GLY A 249 3.26 22.19 -14.31
N LEU A 250 3.89 21.02 -14.19
CA LEU A 250 5.30 20.89 -13.82
C LEU A 250 6.00 20.04 -14.88
N LYS A 251 6.82 20.66 -15.73
CA LYS A 251 7.43 20.04 -16.90
C LYS A 251 8.09 18.69 -16.58
N GLN A 252 8.92 18.63 -15.55
CA GLN A 252 9.64 17.43 -15.15
C GLN A 252 8.69 16.30 -14.72
N ALA A 253 7.55 16.66 -14.10
CA ALA A 253 6.54 15.69 -13.70
C ALA A 253 5.72 15.17 -14.90
N GLU A 254 5.48 15.99 -15.92
CA GLU A 254 4.85 15.55 -17.17
C GLU A 254 5.76 14.63 -17.98
N GLU A 255 7.09 14.91 -18.01
CA GLU A 255 8.07 14.13 -18.75
C GLU A 255 8.48 12.83 -18.04
N ASN A 256 8.46 12.80 -16.70
CA ASN A 256 8.84 11.62 -15.90
C ASN A 256 7.79 11.28 -14.83
N GLN A 257 6.62 10.84 -15.29
CA GLN A 257 5.42 10.65 -14.48
C GLN A 257 5.54 9.55 -13.41
N VAL A 258 6.42 8.57 -13.62
CA VAL A 258 6.72 7.50 -12.64
C VAL A 258 7.48 8.08 -11.45
N THR A 259 8.59 8.77 -11.70
CA THR A 259 9.41 9.39 -10.66
C THR A 259 8.63 10.44 -9.86
N TYR A 260 7.83 11.27 -10.57
CA TYR A 260 7.03 12.32 -9.95
C TYR A 260 5.64 11.86 -9.47
N HIS A 261 5.38 10.57 -9.43
CA HIS A 261 4.20 10.05 -8.73
C HIS A 261 4.22 10.44 -7.24
N ALA A 262 5.32 10.12 -6.55
CA ALA A 262 5.60 10.50 -5.17
C ALA A 262 7.10 10.81 -5.06
N PRO A 263 7.56 11.97 -5.56
CA PRO A 263 8.96 12.32 -5.56
C PRO A 263 9.44 12.57 -4.13
N GLY A 264 10.74 12.40 -3.91
CA GLY A 264 11.40 12.97 -2.74
C GLY A 264 11.36 14.50 -2.79
N LYS A 265 12.22 15.15 -1.98
CA LYS A 265 12.35 16.61 -2.03
C LYS A 265 12.88 17.07 -3.39
N PHE A 266 12.36 18.19 -3.88
CA PHE A 266 12.77 18.77 -5.15
C PHE A 266 12.74 20.31 -5.09
N ASN A 267 13.36 20.97 -6.04
CA ASN A 267 13.26 22.41 -6.19
C ASN A 267 11.90 22.78 -6.78
N ALA A 268 11.06 23.50 -6.05
CA ALA A 268 9.71 23.85 -6.48
C ALA A 268 9.68 24.69 -7.78
N PHE A 269 10.76 25.45 -8.07
CA PHE A 269 10.82 26.33 -9.24
C PHE A 269 11.30 25.60 -10.49
N THR A 270 12.38 24.80 -10.37
CA THR A 270 12.96 24.07 -11.51
C THR A 270 12.36 22.67 -11.69
N GLY A 271 11.77 22.11 -10.66
CA GLY A 271 11.31 20.72 -10.62
C GLY A 271 12.42 19.70 -10.35
N ASP A 272 13.68 20.09 -10.29
CA ASP A 272 14.81 19.15 -10.15
C ASP A 272 14.82 18.47 -8.78
N LEU A 273 15.03 17.16 -8.76
CA LEU A 273 15.10 16.37 -7.54
C LEU A 273 16.33 16.75 -6.71
N ILE A 274 16.13 16.92 -5.41
CA ILE A 274 17.22 17.06 -4.44
C ILE A 274 17.71 15.67 -4.09
N LEU A 275 18.87 15.30 -4.63
CA LEU A 275 19.45 13.99 -4.40
C LEU A 275 19.82 13.81 -2.92
N LYS A 276 19.28 12.75 -2.32
CA LYS A 276 19.76 12.30 -0.99
C LYS A 276 21.14 11.68 -1.14
N THR A 277 22.00 11.86 -0.14
CA THR A 277 23.27 11.11 -0.08
C THR A 277 22.96 9.62 -0.22
N PRO A 278 23.62 8.91 -1.14
CA PRO A 278 23.43 7.47 -1.26
C PRO A 278 23.66 6.78 0.08
N SER A 279 22.74 5.92 0.49
CA SER A 279 22.97 5.04 1.63
C SER A 279 23.98 3.97 1.25
N GLU A 280 24.90 3.63 2.15
CA GLU A 280 25.76 2.46 1.98
C GLU A 280 24.97 1.14 2.07
N PHE A 281 23.78 1.18 2.69
CA PHE A 281 22.92 0.01 2.85
C PHE A 281 21.93 -0.09 1.70
N THR A 282 21.75 -1.32 1.17
CA THR A 282 20.80 -1.63 0.13
C THR A 282 19.37 -1.67 0.68
N LYS A 283 18.39 -1.21 -0.10
CA LYS A 283 16.98 -1.36 0.28
C LYS A 283 16.55 -2.84 0.18
N TYR A 284 15.66 -3.28 1.09
CA TYR A 284 15.15 -4.66 1.05
C TYR A 284 14.50 -5.04 -0.28
N GLN A 285 13.74 -4.13 -0.90
CA GLN A 285 13.18 -4.36 -2.23
C GLN A 285 14.26 -4.62 -3.30
N ASP A 286 15.40 -3.92 -3.21
CA ASP A 286 16.50 -4.11 -4.16
C ASP A 286 17.27 -5.42 -3.88
N VAL A 287 17.39 -5.82 -2.61
CA VAL A 287 17.90 -7.15 -2.22
C VAL A 287 17.04 -8.24 -2.85
N PHE A 288 15.70 -8.12 -2.76
CA PHE A 288 14.78 -9.02 -3.44
C PHE A 288 15.00 -9.02 -4.95
N GLY A 289 14.99 -7.83 -5.58
CA GLY A 289 15.10 -7.69 -7.04
C GLY A 289 16.41 -8.26 -7.62
N TYR A 290 17.55 -7.96 -6.99
CA TYR A 290 18.83 -8.55 -7.41
C TYR A 290 18.91 -10.05 -7.14
N THR A 291 18.34 -10.52 -6.03
CA THR A 291 18.36 -11.94 -5.68
C THR A 291 17.51 -12.77 -6.64
N ILE A 292 16.26 -12.36 -6.93
CA ILE A 292 15.43 -13.11 -7.87
C ILE A 292 16.03 -13.15 -9.27
N LEU A 293 16.63 -12.05 -9.75
CA LEU A 293 17.33 -12.01 -11.03
C LEU A 293 18.50 -12.99 -11.05
N GLU A 294 19.33 -13.02 -10.01
CA GLU A 294 20.46 -13.93 -9.91
C GLU A 294 20.01 -15.40 -9.88
N LEU A 295 18.96 -15.71 -9.12
CA LEU A 295 18.37 -17.05 -9.06
C LEU A 295 17.75 -17.46 -10.40
N ALA A 296 17.05 -16.54 -11.08
CA ALA A 296 16.42 -16.79 -12.37
C ALA A 296 17.44 -17.03 -13.50
N LYS A 297 18.64 -16.44 -13.40
CA LYS A 297 19.77 -16.75 -14.33
C LYS A 297 20.26 -18.18 -14.17
N GLN A 298 20.19 -18.75 -12.97
CA GLN A 298 20.65 -20.11 -12.67
C GLN A 298 19.53 -21.15 -12.83
N ASN A 299 18.26 -20.77 -12.66
CA ASN A 299 17.12 -21.67 -12.70
C ASN A 299 16.03 -21.13 -13.65
N LYS A 300 15.87 -21.80 -14.79
CA LYS A 300 14.90 -21.41 -15.84
C LYS A 300 13.43 -21.55 -15.43
N HIS A 301 13.13 -22.28 -14.35
CA HIS A 301 11.77 -22.49 -13.86
C HIS A 301 11.26 -21.31 -13.01
N ILE A 302 12.14 -20.43 -12.58
CA ILE A 302 11.75 -19.26 -11.77
C ILE A 302 11.02 -18.24 -12.65
N VAL A 303 9.87 -17.80 -12.16
CA VAL A 303 9.07 -16.70 -12.72
C VAL A 303 8.74 -15.67 -11.62
N GLY A 304 8.69 -14.40 -12.00
CA GLY A 304 8.33 -13.29 -11.11
C GLY A 304 6.95 -12.73 -11.44
N ILE A 305 6.14 -12.45 -10.43
CA ILE A 305 4.81 -11.85 -10.58
C ILE A 305 4.67 -10.70 -9.60
N THR A 306 4.13 -9.57 -10.06
CA THR A 306 3.78 -8.45 -9.16
C THR A 306 2.48 -7.78 -9.62
N PRO A 307 1.56 -7.43 -8.71
CA PRO A 307 0.39 -6.63 -9.04
C PRO A 307 0.73 -5.14 -9.00
N ALA A 308 0.96 -4.53 -10.17
CA ALA A 308 1.14 -3.09 -10.42
C ALA A 308 2.35 -2.44 -9.71
N MET A 309 3.34 -3.22 -9.27
CA MET A 309 4.48 -2.70 -8.49
C MET A 309 5.86 -3.09 -9.07
N PRO A 310 6.12 -3.02 -10.39
CA PRO A 310 7.43 -3.38 -10.95
C PRO A 310 8.60 -2.63 -10.32
N THR A 311 8.50 -1.30 -10.26
CA THR A 311 9.52 -0.43 -9.68
C THR A 311 9.54 -0.51 -8.16
N GLY A 312 8.36 -0.52 -7.53
CA GLY A 312 8.23 -0.55 -6.08
C GLY A 312 8.73 -1.82 -5.42
N SER A 313 8.61 -2.96 -6.09
CA SER A 313 9.12 -4.25 -5.63
C SER A 313 10.53 -4.55 -6.12
N SER A 314 11.08 -3.76 -7.05
CA SER A 314 12.32 -4.03 -7.80
C SER A 314 12.30 -5.30 -8.66
N LEU A 315 11.11 -5.89 -8.92
CA LEU A 315 10.96 -6.96 -9.91
C LEU A 315 11.34 -6.47 -11.31
N LYS A 316 11.32 -5.15 -11.50
CA LYS A 316 11.78 -4.47 -12.71
C LYS A 316 13.15 -4.97 -13.19
N TYR A 317 14.10 -5.29 -12.31
CA TYR A 317 15.41 -5.81 -12.70
C TYR A 317 15.29 -7.14 -13.48
N MET A 318 14.39 -8.02 -13.08
CA MET A 318 14.11 -9.25 -13.81
C MET A 318 13.28 -8.97 -15.08
N MET A 319 12.34 -8.03 -15.04
CA MET A 319 11.53 -7.66 -16.22
C MET A 319 12.38 -7.04 -17.33
N ASP A 320 13.39 -6.25 -16.98
CA ASP A 320 14.30 -5.62 -17.96
C ASP A 320 15.20 -6.66 -18.66
N GLU A 321 15.64 -7.73 -17.97
CA GLU A 321 16.53 -8.76 -18.54
C GLU A 321 15.79 -10.00 -19.07
N MET A 322 14.63 -10.33 -18.49
CA MET A 322 13.86 -11.56 -18.76
C MET A 322 12.35 -11.29 -18.82
N PRO A 323 11.90 -10.43 -19.76
CA PRO A 323 10.50 -9.97 -19.81
C PRO A 323 9.48 -11.11 -19.99
N GLU A 324 9.89 -12.25 -20.59
CA GLU A 324 9.05 -13.42 -20.79
C GLU A 324 8.80 -14.24 -19.50
N ARG A 325 9.53 -13.94 -18.43
CA ARG A 325 9.43 -14.64 -17.12
C ARG A 325 9.08 -13.74 -15.95
N ALA A 326 8.82 -12.46 -16.19
CA ALA A 326 8.45 -11.52 -15.14
C ALA A 326 7.21 -10.73 -15.57
N PHE A 327 6.13 -10.79 -14.73
CA PHE A 327 4.80 -10.35 -15.12
C PHE A 327 4.29 -9.26 -14.17
N ASP A 328 3.90 -8.12 -14.73
CA ASP A 328 3.02 -7.16 -14.08
C ASP A 328 1.57 -7.48 -14.50
N VAL A 329 0.73 -7.78 -13.53
CA VAL A 329 -0.68 -8.14 -13.77
C VAL A 329 -1.64 -6.97 -13.53
N GLY A 330 -1.13 -5.77 -13.27
CA GLY A 330 -1.94 -4.62 -12.86
C GLY A 330 -2.40 -4.73 -11.41
N ILE A 331 -3.32 -3.85 -10.97
CA ILE A 331 -3.88 -3.88 -9.61
C ILE A 331 -4.87 -5.05 -9.52
N ALA A 332 -4.34 -6.26 -9.37
CA ALA A 332 -5.08 -7.51 -9.47
C ALA A 332 -4.45 -8.60 -8.58
N GLU A 333 -4.41 -8.37 -7.26
CA GLU A 333 -3.75 -9.24 -6.30
C GLU A 333 -4.35 -10.65 -6.29
N GLN A 334 -5.67 -10.78 -6.36
CA GLN A 334 -6.37 -12.07 -6.45
C GLN A 334 -5.93 -12.86 -7.68
N HIS A 335 -5.88 -12.19 -8.85
CA HIS A 335 -5.40 -12.79 -10.09
C HIS A 335 -3.92 -13.20 -9.99
N ALA A 336 -3.06 -12.36 -9.38
CA ALA A 336 -1.64 -12.66 -9.20
C ALA A 336 -1.42 -13.99 -8.45
N ILE A 337 -2.17 -14.22 -7.36
CA ILE A 337 -2.05 -15.43 -6.56
C ILE A 337 -2.55 -16.67 -7.32
N THR A 338 -3.73 -16.60 -7.92
CA THR A 338 -4.27 -17.73 -8.69
C THR A 338 -3.44 -18.05 -9.94
N LEU A 339 -2.89 -17.00 -10.61
CA LEU A 339 -1.94 -17.17 -11.71
C LEU A 339 -0.67 -17.90 -11.25
N ALA A 340 -0.10 -17.48 -10.11
CA ALA A 340 1.06 -18.14 -9.51
C ALA A 340 0.76 -19.61 -9.17
N ALA A 341 -0.42 -19.90 -8.61
CA ALA A 341 -0.88 -21.27 -8.34
C ALA A 341 -0.95 -22.09 -9.63
N GLY A 342 -1.56 -21.54 -10.68
CA GLY A 342 -1.63 -22.19 -12.00
C GLY A 342 -0.25 -22.51 -12.58
N MET A 343 0.70 -21.57 -12.50
CA MET A 343 2.08 -21.76 -12.95
C MET A 343 2.82 -22.85 -12.13
N ALA A 344 2.60 -22.88 -10.83
CA ALA A 344 3.19 -23.90 -9.95
C ALA A 344 2.70 -25.30 -10.29
N THR A 345 1.44 -25.50 -10.71
CA THR A 345 0.93 -26.81 -11.17
C THR A 345 1.64 -27.32 -12.41
N GLN A 346 2.28 -26.45 -13.19
CA GLN A 346 3.03 -26.78 -14.41
C GLN A 346 4.55 -26.88 -14.16
N GLY A 347 4.97 -26.89 -12.88
CA GLY A 347 6.37 -27.08 -12.50
C GLY A 347 7.22 -25.82 -12.56
N LEU A 348 6.62 -24.63 -12.69
CA LEU A 348 7.31 -23.38 -12.50
C LEU A 348 7.45 -23.03 -11.02
N ILE A 349 8.38 -22.16 -10.70
CA ILE A 349 8.66 -21.66 -9.34
C ILE A 349 8.29 -20.18 -9.29
N PRO A 350 7.03 -19.86 -8.97
CA PRO A 350 6.57 -18.48 -8.96
C PRO A 350 6.98 -17.77 -7.68
N PHE A 351 7.72 -16.67 -7.83
CA PHE A 351 7.93 -15.64 -6.82
C PHE A 351 6.88 -14.56 -7.00
N CYS A 352 5.88 -14.52 -6.12
CA CYS A 352 4.82 -13.53 -6.17
C CYS A 352 5.12 -12.42 -5.16
N ASN A 353 5.54 -11.25 -5.66
CA ASN A 353 5.86 -10.09 -4.83
C ASN A 353 4.64 -9.18 -4.70
N ILE A 354 4.12 -9.07 -3.48
CA ILE A 354 2.96 -8.25 -3.14
C ILE A 354 3.27 -7.49 -1.85
N TYR A 355 2.83 -6.22 -1.73
CA TYR A 355 2.92 -5.53 -0.44
C TYR A 355 2.06 -6.22 0.62
N SER A 356 2.58 -6.32 1.83
CA SER A 356 1.92 -7.02 2.93
C SER A 356 0.45 -6.57 3.11
N THR A 357 0.19 -5.26 3.15
CA THR A 357 -1.18 -4.73 3.28
C THR A 357 -2.08 -5.09 2.09
N PHE A 358 -1.53 -5.19 0.86
CA PHE A 358 -2.30 -5.50 -0.34
C PHE A 358 -2.62 -7.00 -0.49
N LEU A 359 -1.81 -7.88 0.12
CA LEU A 359 -2.10 -9.31 0.15
C LEU A 359 -3.44 -9.63 0.83
N GLN A 360 -3.91 -8.76 1.73
CA GLN A 360 -5.23 -8.91 2.38
C GLN A 360 -6.36 -9.07 1.35
N ARG A 361 -6.24 -8.45 0.17
CA ARG A 361 -7.23 -8.56 -0.92
C ARG A 361 -7.28 -9.95 -1.55
N ALA A 362 -6.22 -10.72 -1.45
CA ALA A 362 -6.09 -12.05 -2.05
C ALA A 362 -6.01 -13.17 -0.98
N TYR A 363 -6.51 -12.91 0.22
CA TYR A 363 -6.43 -13.86 1.34
C TYR A 363 -7.14 -15.18 1.05
N ASP A 364 -8.32 -15.14 0.41
CA ASP A 364 -9.05 -16.34 -0.03
C ASP A 364 -8.21 -17.19 -0.99
N GLN A 365 -7.56 -16.57 -1.99
CA GLN A 365 -6.74 -17.27 -2.98
C GLN A 365 -5.49 -17.90 -2.36
N VAL A 366 -4.90 -17.27 -1.32
CA VAL A 366 -3.80 -17.87 -0.56
C VAL A 366 -4.27 -19.16 0.12
N ILE A 367 -5.46 -19.17 0.71
CA ILE A 367 -6.04 -20.33 1.39
C ILE A 367 -6.45 -21.40 0.39
N HIS A 368 -7.38 -21.04 -0.52
CA HIS A 368 -8.09 -21.99 -1.38
C HIS A 368 -7.23 -22.45 -2.57
N ASP A 369 -6.60 -21.49 -3.29
CA ASP A 369 -5.91 -21.82 -4.54
C ASP A 369 -4.49 -22.32 -4.32
N VAL A 370 -3.85 -21.97 -3.20
CA VAL A 370 -2.45 -22.30 -2.93
C VAL A 370 -2.28 -23.26 -1.76
N ALA A 371 -2.62 -22.84 -0.53
CA ALA A 371 -2.26 -23.61 0.67
C ALA A 371 -3.05 -24.92 0.79
N LEU A 372 -4.34 -24.92 0.48
CA LEU A 372 -5.18 -26.12 0.46
C LEU A 372 -4.62 -27.18 -0.50
N GLN A 373 -4.13 -26.74 -1.67
CA GLN A 373 -3.57 -27.60 -2.71
C GLN A 373 -2.07 -27.88 -2.52
N LYS A 374 -1.44 -27.30 -1.49
CA LYS A 374 0.01 -27.45 -1.19
C LYS A 374 0.91 -27.04 -2.36
N LEU A 375 0.52 -26.03 -3.13
CA LEU A 375 1.30 -25.57 -4.27
C LEU A 375 2.51 -24.74 -3.80
N PRO A 376 3.73 -24.97 -4.30
CA PRO A 376 4.95 -24.32 -3.82
C PRO A 376 5.12 -22.91 -4.37
N VAL A 377 4.18 -22.02 -4.08
CA VAL A 377 4.26 -20.60 -4.40
C VAL A 377 5.10 -19.87 -3.35
N ILE A 378 6.01 -19.00 -3.79
CA ILE A 378 6.87 -18.20 -2.93
C ILE A 378 6.28 -16.78 -2.87
N PHE A 379 5.59 -16.45 -1.78
CA PHE A 379 5.06 -15.12 -1.52
C PHE A 379 6.17 -14.24 -0.93
N CYS A 380 6.52 -13.16 -1.60
CA CYS A 380 7.47 -12.16 -1.12
C CYS A 380 6.67 -10.93 -0.66
N LEU A 381 6.45 -10.83 0.66
CA LEU A 381 5.62 -9.79 1.26
C LEU A 381 6.48 -8.58 1.59
N ASP A 382 6.51 -7.64 0.67
CA ASP A 382 7.23 -6.39 0.82
C ASP A 382 6.41 -5.40 1.68
N ARG A 383 7.04 -4.44 2.34
CA ARG A 383 6.42 -3.47 3.25
C ARG A 383 5.70 -4.11 4.44
N ALA A 384 6.26 -5.19 4.98
CA ALA A 384 5.80 -5.74 6.25
C ALA A 384 6.15 -4.80 7.42
N GLY A 385 5.34 -4.82 8.47
CA GLY A 385 5.49 -3.96 9.63
C GLY A 385 5.06 -2.51 9.37
N LEU A 386 5.60 -1.58 10.13
CA LEU A 386 5.34 -0.15 9.97
C LEU A 386 6.02 0.39 8.71
N VAL A 387 5.28 1.11 7.87
CA VAL A 387 5.79 1.66 6.61
C VAL A 387 5.95 3.17 6.59
N GLY A 388 5.42 3.87 7.61
CA GLY A 388 5.67 5.28 7.81
C GLY A 388 4.52 6.19 7.35
N GLU A 389 4.81 7.11 6.46
CA GLU A 389 4.02 8.31 6.16
C GLU A 389 2.64 8.05 5.51
N ASP A 390 2.42 6.87 4.95
CA ASP A 390 1.13 6.46 4.37
C ASP A 390 0.14 5.90 5.43
N GLY A 391 0.63 5.65 6.63
CA GLY A 391 -0.19 5.37 7.81
C GLY A 391 -0.95 4.05 7.78
N ALA A 392 -2.04 4.01 8.52
CA ALA A 392 -2.84 2.81 8.82
C ALA A 392 -3.28 2.02 7.59
N THR A 393 -3.48 2.67 6.46
CA THR A 393 -3.90 2.01 5.20
C THR A 393 -2.78 1.21 4.53
N HIS A 394 -1.51 1.48 4.89
CA HIS A 394 -0.34 0.88 4.25
C HIS A 394 0.54 0.06 5.19
N HIS A 395 0.37 0.15 6.52
CA HIS A 395 1.10 -0.69 7.46
C HIS A 395 0.83 -2.17 7.23
N GLY A 396 1.89 -2.96 7.06
CA GLY A 396 1.84 -4.41 6.90
C GLY A 396 1.92 -5.14 8.24
N VAL A 397 1.03 -4.82 9.17
CA VAL A 397 1.12 -5.24 10.58
C VAL A 397 0.19 -6.39 10.96
N PHE A 398 -0.47 -7.00 9.98
CA PHE A 398 -1.44 -8.07 10.23
C PHE A 398 -1.04 -9.41 9.61
N ASP A 399 -0.01 -9.43 8.76
CA ASP A 399 0.34 -10.59 7.93
C ASP A 399 0.70 -11.83 8.75
N LEU A 400 1.52 -11.72 9.79
CA LEU A 400 1.81 -12.87 10.67
C LEU A 400 0.54 -13.41 11.31
N SER A 401 -0.36 -12.53 11.75
CA SER A 401 -1.58 -12.92 12.46
C SER A 401 -2.56 -13.68 11.56
N TYR A 402 -2.87 -13.16 10.36
CA TYR A 402 -3.85 -13.80 9.49
C TYR A 402 -3.27 -14.96 8.68
N LEU A 403 -1.96 -15.01 8.44
CA LEU A 403 -1.34 -16.12 7.70
C LEU A 403 -1.07 -17.35 8.60
N ARG A 404 -0.74 -17.17 9.90
CA ARG A 404 -0.34 -18.29 10.72
C ARG A 404 -1.45 -19.31 10.99
N CYS A 405 -2.71 -18.92 10.88
CA CYS A 405 -3.85 -19.85 11.01
C CYS A 405 -4.04 -20.76 9.79
N ILE A 406 -3.42 -20.45 8.64
CA ILE A 406 -3.58 -21.22 7.40
C ILE A 406 -2.74 -22.51 7.48
N PRO A 407 -3.34 -23.73 7.36
CA PRO A 407 -2.56 -24.97 7.25
C PRO A 407 -1.65 -24.98 6.02
N ASN A 408 -0.59 -25.77 6.06
CA ASN A 408 0.35 -25.97 4.94
C ASN A 408 1.12 -24.74 4.46
N LEU A 409 1.10 -23.63 5.19
CA LEU A 409 1.83 -22.41 4.85
C LEU A 409 3.04 -22.23 5.76
N ILE A 410 4.22 -22.08 5.18
CA ILE A 410 5.45 -21.70 5.89
C ILE A 410 5.52 -20.18 5.99
N ILE A 411 5.92 -19.64 7.16
CA ILE A 411 6.02 -18.19 7.36
C ILE A 411 7.39 -17.86 7.94
N PHE A 412 8.14 -17.06 7.19
CA PHE A 412 9.51 -16.65 7.51
C PHE A 412 9.64 -15.12 7.52
N ALA A 413 10.37 -14.60 8.50
CA ALA A 413 10.72 -13.19 8.58
C ALA A 413 12.23 -13.03 8.76
N PRO A 414 12.96 -12.59 7.71
CA PRO A 414 14.40 -12.38 7.78
C PRO A 414 14.74 -11.23 8.72
N ARG A 415 15.77 -11.38 9.54
CA ARG A 415 16.29 -10.29 10.39
C ARG A 415 17.16 -9.29 9.63
N ASN A 416 17.72 -9.70 8.47
CA ASN A 416 18.58 -8.86 7.63
C ASN A 416 18.56 -9.32 6.17
N GLU A 417 19.33 -8.61 5.34
CA GLU A 417 19.44 -8.82 3.90
C GLU A 417 20.02 -10.19 3.53
N ILE A 418 21.00 -10.68 4.30
CA ILE A 418 21.64 -11.99 4.07
C ILE A 418 20.60 -13.11 4.26
N GLU A 419 19.76 -13.01 5.29
CA GLU A 419 18.71 -13.99 5.53
C GLU A 419 17.59 -13.92 4.48
N LEU A 420 17.22 -12.70 4.00
CA LEU A 420 16.30 -12.57 2.88
C LEU A 420 16.82 -13.26 1.63
N ARG A 421 18.09 -13.02 1.29
CA ARG A 421 18.75 -13.66 0.16
C ARG A 421 18.77 -15.19 0.29
N ASN A 422 19.13 -15.70 1.47
CA ASN A 422 19.29 -17.12 1.73
C ASN A 422 17.96 -17.88 1.79
N ILE A 423 16.90 -17.27 2.32
CA ILE A 423 15.58 -17.92 2.30
C ILE A 423 14.97 -17.96 0.89
N MET A 424 15.19 -16.94 0.07
CA MET A 424 14.78 -16.97 -1.33
C MET A 424 15.51 -18.07 -2.10
N PHE A 425 16.80 -18.24 -1.86
CA PHE A 425 17.57 -19.36 -2.41
C PHE A 425 17.03 -20.70 -1.91
N THR A 426 16.79 -20.86 -0.61
CA THR A 426 16.26 -22.09 -0.03
C THR A 426 14.90 -22.44 -0.60
N ALA A 427 14.01 -21.46 -0.74
CA ALA A 427 12.65 -21.66 -1.21
C ALA A 427 12.58 -22.24 -2.64
N GLN A 428 13.53 -21.90 -3.52
CA GLN A 428 13.54 -22.41 -4.90
C GLN A 428 14.15 -23.82 -5.04
N LEU A 429 14.70 -24.40 -3.96
CA LEU A 429 15.31 -25.72 -4.00
C LEU A 429 14.30 -26.89 -3.91
N GLY A 430 13.02 -26.64 -4.09
CA GLY A 430 11.98 -27.66 -4.15
C GLY A 430 11.18 -27.84 -2.87
N LEU A 431 10.84 -26.77 -2.20
CA LEU A 431 9.85 -26.81 -1.12
C LEU A 431 8.54 -27.43 -1.64
N GLN A 432 7.95 -28.30 -0.83
CA GLN A 432 6.69 -28.97 -1.15
C GLN A 432 5.45 -28.20 -0.65
N LEU A 433 5.66 -27.09 0.02
CA LEU A 433 4.64 -26.23 0.60
C LEU A 433 4.89 -24.79 0.21
N PRO A 434 3.86 -23.95 0.13
CA PRO A 434 4.02 -22.53 -0.08
C PRO A 434 4.73 -21.86 1.11
N ILE A 435 5.46 -20.79 0.81
CA ILE A 435 6.17 -20.00 1.82
C ILE A 435 5.84 -18.50 1.66
N ALA A 436 5.56 -17.83 2.78
CA ALA A 436 5.48 -16.38 2.88
C ALA A 436 6.77 -15.85 3.53
N ILE A 437 7.47 -15.00 2.81
CA ILE A 437 8.71 -14.33 3.24
C ILE A 437 8.37 -12.84 3.40
N ARG A 438 8.30 -12.35 4.64
CA ARG A 438 7.93 -10.96 4.93
C ARG A 438 9.15 -10.11 5.26
N TYR A 439 9.28 -8.94 4.64
CA TYR A 439 10.39 -8.00 4.87
C TYR A 439 9.94 -6.53 4.80
N PRO A 440 10.64 -5.60 5.48
CA PRO A 440 10.17 -4.23 5.65
C PRO A 440 10.44 -3.34 4.43
N ARG A 441 9.82 -2.17 4.43
CA ARG A 441 10.23 -1.01 3.63
C ARG A 441 11.54 -0.43 4.17
N GLY A 442 12.38 0.09 3.29
CA GLY A 442 13.58 0.85 3.68
C GLY A 442 14.88 0.11 3.46
N THR A 443 15.95 0.72 3.98
CA THR A 443 17.32 0.18 3.86
C THR A 443 17.58 -0.89 4.90
N GLY A 444 18.43 -1.84 4.54
CA GLY A 444 18.93 -2.85 5.44
C GLY A 444 20.00 -2.33 6.42
N VAL A 445 20.80 -3.24 6.95
CA VAL A 445 21.81 -2.98 7.98
C VAL A 445 23.17 -3.61 7.65
N THR A 446 23.26 -4.34 6.55
CA THR A 446 24.45 -5.09 6.14
C THR A 446 24.98 -4.52 4.82
N VAL A 447 26.19 -3.97 4.83
CA VAL A 447 26.82 -3.41 3.61
C VAL A 447 27.14 -4.54 2.63
N ASP A 448 27.84 -5.57 3.09
CA ASP A 448 28.23 -6.74 2.29
C ASP A 448 27.20 -7.88 2.43
N TRP A 449 25.97 -7.63 1.98
CA TRP A 449 24.89 -8.62 2.06
C TRP A 449 24.95 -9.69 0.95
N LYS A 450 25.66 -9.41 -0.14
CA LYS A 450 25.71 -10.29 -1.34
C LYS A 450 26.71 -11.44 -1.17
N GLN A 451 26.60 -12.13 -0.05
CA GLN A 451 27.40 -13.32 0.26
C GLN A 451 26.99 -14.53 -0.62
N PRO A 452 27.83 -15.56 -0.75
CA PRO A 452 27.43 -16.82 -1.35
C PRO A 452 26.15 -17.35 -0.74
N PHE A 453 25.29 -17.97 -1.53
CA PHE A 453 24.05 -18.56 -1.05
C PHE A 453 24.31 -19.66 0.00
N SER A 454 23.51 -19.63 1.06
CA SER A 454 23.47 -20.67 2.08
C SER A 454 22.02 -21.08 2.32
N THR A 455 21.78 -22.37 2.57
CA THR A 455 20.46 -22.88 2.91
C THR A 455 20.07 -22.52 4.33
N ILE A 456 18.79 -22.23 4.54
CA ILE A 456 18.18 -22.07 5.86
C ILE A 456 17.31 -23.30 6.13
N GLU A 457 17.57 -23.99 7.25
CA GLU A 457 16.74 -25.11 7.67
C GLU A 457 15.35 -24.59 8.09
N ILE A 458 14.31 -25.16 7.48
CA ILE A 458 12.93 -24.72 7.72
C ILE A 458 12.51 -25.03 9.16
N GLY A 459 11.93 -24.04 9.83
CA GLY A 459 11.47 -24.16 11.21
C GLY A 459 12.58 -24.08 12.25
N LYS A 460 13.78 -23.55 11.90
CA LYS A 460 14.89 -23.40 12.86
C LYS A 460 15.19 -21.94 13.18
N GLY A 461 15.13 -21.64 14.49
CA GLY A 461 15.60 -20.39 15.07
C GLY A 461 17.12 -20.37 15.30
N VAL A 462 17.63 -19.23 15.73
CA VAL A 462 19.07 -19.02 16.03
C VAL A 462 19.23 -18.28 17.34
N GLN A 463 20.15 -18.73 18.17
CA GLN A 463 20.61 -17.95 19.31
C GLN A 463 21.59 -16.87 18.84
N LEU A 464 21.28 -15.61 19.11
CA LEU A 464 22.11 -14.46 18.76
C LEU A 464 23.03 -14.03 19.89
N LYS A 465 22.58 -14.22 21.14
CA LYS A 465 23.32 -13.86 22.34
C LYS A 465 22.95 -14.80 23.51
N GLU A 466 23.91 -15.17 24.29
CA GLU A 466 23.69 -15.88 25.55
C GLU A 466 23.22 -14.94 26.66
N GLY A 467 22.51 -15.48 27.65
CA GLY A 467 22.07 -14.75 28.83
C GLY A 467 21.73 -15.73 29.97
N ILE A 468 21.56 -15.17 31.17
CA ILE A 468 21.45 -15.96 32.41
C ILE A 468 20.01 -16.03 32.92
N ASN A 469 19.27 -14.87 32.95
CA ASN A 469 18.03 -14.75 33.71
C ASN A 469 16.78 -14.77 32.85
N MET A 470 16.80 -14.12 31.66
CA MET A 470 15.64 -13.99 30.78
C MET A 470 16.00 -14.20 29.32
N ALA A 471 15.01 -14.50 28.50
CA ALA A 471 15.17 -14.64 27.05
C ALA A 471 14.26 -13.66 26.30
N VAL A 472 14.82 -12.96 25.31
CA VAL A 472 14.08 -12.20 24.32
C VAL A 472 14.03 -13.02 23.03
N LEU A 473 12.80 -13.26 22.54
CA LEU A 473 12.52 -13.92 21.27
C LEU A 473 12.06 -12.86 20.28
N SER A 474 12.85 -12.57 19.28
CA SER A 474 12.47 -11.64 18.21
C SER A 474 12.11 -12.36 16.93
N ILE A 475 11.37 -11.69 16.03
CA ILE A 475 11.05 -12.18 14.71
C ILE A 475 11.20 -11.07 13.67
N GLY A 476 12.02 -11.32 12.63
CA GLY A 476 12.26 -10.36 11.57
C GLY A 476 13.20 -9.22 11.96
N THR A 477 13.13 -8.12 11.22
CA THR A 477 14.10 -7.02 11.30
C THR A 477 14.09 -6.23 12.60
N ILE A 478 13.06 -6.37 13.44
CA ILE A 478 13.02 -5.79 14.79
C ILE A 478 14.14 -6.35 15.70
N ALA A 479 14.73 -7.49 15.35
CA ALA A 479 15.89 -8.07 16.02
C ALA A 479 17.06 -7.08 16.18
N LYS A 480 17.20 -6.11 15.24
CA LYS A 480 18.19 -5.02 15.33
C LYS A 480 17.94 -4.15 16.56
N ASN A 481 16.70 -3.67 16.74
CA ASN A 481 16.33 -2.84 17.88
C ASN A 481 16.51 -3.60 19.20
N VAL A 482 16.13 -4.88 19.22
CA VAL A 482 16.32 -5.77 20.38
C VAL A 482 17.80 -5.90 20.74
N GLY A 483 18.67 -6.18 19.77
CA GLY A 483 20.11 -6.30 20.00
C GLY A 483 20.73 -5.01 20.57
N ALA A 484 20.35 -3.85 20.01
CA ALA A 484 20.79 -2.56 20.50
C ALA A 484 20.24 -2.25 21.91
N ALA A 485 18.98 -2.60 22.19
CA ALA A 485 18.37 -2.39 23.50
C ALA A 485 19.02 -3.27 24.59
N ILE A 486 19.35 -4.51 24.27
CA ILE A 486 20.12 -5.39 25.17
C ILE A 486 21.50 -4.80 25.49
N ALA A 487 22.19 -4.25 24.48
CA ALA A 487 23.49 -3.63 24.70
C ALA A 487 23.41 -2.38 25.60
N ASN A 488 22.26 -1.70 25.62
CA ASN A 488 22.02 -0.47 26.38
C ASN A 488 21.33 -0.70 27.73
N CYS A 489 20.87 -1.92 28.06
CA CYS A 489 20.22 -2.19 29.34
C CYS A 489 21.26 -2.31 30.48
N ASN A 490 20.78 -2.23 31.75
CA ASN A 490 21.66 -2.19 32.92
C ASN A 490 22.49 -3.47 33.13
N TYR A 491 21.93 -4.63 32.75
CA TYR A 491 22.56 -5.94 32.94
C TYR A 491 22.46 -6.78 31.66
N PRO A 492 23.23 -6.43 30.61
CA PRO A 492 23.12 -7.11 29.31
C PRO A 492 23.46 -8.62 29.38
N GLU A 493 24.31 -9.03 30.32
CA GLU A 493 24.69 -10.43 30.55
C GLU A 493 23.51 -11.30 31.00
N ASN A 494 22.49 -10.71 31.62
CA ASN A 494 21.30 -11.43 32.06
C ASN A 494 20.35 -11.82 30.93
N VAL A 495 20.45 -11.13 29.78
CA VAL A 495 19.47 -11.21 28.71
C VAL A 495 20.00 -12.06 27.55
N ALA A 496 19.37 -13.19 27.28
CA ALA A 496 19.57 -13.97 26.07
C ALA A 496 18.74 -13.41 24.91
N HIS A 497 19.23 -13.54 23.68
CA HIS A 497 18.52 -13.12 22.47
C HIS A 497 18.45 -14.26 21.46
N TYR A 498 17.24 -14.57 21.02
CA TYR A 498 16.96 -15.57 19.99
C TYR A 498 16.19 -14.92 18.83
N ASP A 499 16.63 -15.16 17.61
CA ASP A 499 15.85 -14.88 16.40
C ASP A 499 15.10 -16.15 16.01
N MET A 500 13.79 -16.12 16.10
CA MET A 500 12.95 -17.29 15.83
C MET A 500 12.75 -17.54 14.32
N ARG A 501 13.06 -16.59 13.44
CA ARG A 501 13.00 -16.70 11.98
C ARG A 501 11.64 -17.11 11.43
N PHE A 502 11.04 -18.17 11.99
CA PHE A 502 9.77 -18.75 11.55
C PHE A 502 8.67 -18.54 12.60
N VAL A 503 7.51 -18.06 12.14
CA VAL A 503 6.28 -18.14 12.94
C VAL A 503 5.60 -19.48 12.71
N LYS A 504 5.84 -20.09 11.54
CA LYS A 504 5.29 -21.38 11.16
C LYS A 504 6.20 -22.11 10.15
N PRO A 505 6.66 -23.34 10.48
CA PRO A 505 6.55 -23.94 11.78
C PRO A 505 7.43 -23.25 12.82
N LEU A 506 7.03 -23.29 14.10
CA LEU A 506 7.87 -22.86 15.21
C LEU A 506 9.02 -23.87 15.42
N ASP A 507 10.17 -23.39 15.90
CA ASP A 507 11.23 -24.29 16.41
C ASP A 507 10.86 -24.79 17.81
N GLU A 508 10.05 -25.85 17.85
CA GLU A 508 9.56 -26.42 19.10
C GLU A 508 10.68 -26.89 20.01
N ALA A 509 11.74 -27.51 19.45
CA ALA A 509 12.89 -27.96 20.22
C ALA A 509 13.62 -26.79 20.90
N LEU A 510 13.81 -25.68 20.17
CA LEU A 510 14.40 -24.47 20.72
C LEU A 510 13.49 -23.83 21.78
N LEU A 511 12.17 -23.79 21.55
CA LEU A 511 11.22 -23.29 22.54
C LEU A 511 11.20 -24.10 23.81
N HIS A 512 11.22 -25.43 23.72
CA HIS A 512 11.35 -26.29 24.90
C HIS A 512 12.64 -26.00 25.70
N ALA A 513 13.76 -25.82 25.00
CA ALA A 513 15.04 -25.50 25.66
C ALA A 513 14.97 -24.11 26.35
N ILE A 514 14.38 -23.13 25.73
CA ILE A 514 14.22 -21.75 26.26
C ILE A 514 13.28 -21.76 27.47
N LEU A 515 12.10 -22.38 27.36
CA LEU A 515 11.08 -22.41 28.41
C LEU A 515 11.55 -23.21 29.65
N ASN A 516 12.40 -24.19 29.47
CA ASN A 516 13.02 -24.90 30.60
C ASN A 516 14.16 -24.13 31.26
N LYS A 517 14.81 -23.22 30.55
CA LYS A 517 15.99 -22.49 31.05
C LYS A 517 15.65 -21.17 31.72
N TYR A 518 14.67 -20.42 31.17
CA TYR A 518 14.36 -19.08 31.60
C TYR A 518 12.95 -18.96 32.17
N GLU A 519 12.80 -18.31 33.30
CA GLU A 519 11.48 -18.04 33.91
C GLU A 519 10.72 -16.94 33.16
N THR A 520 11.43 -15.89 32.73
CA THR A 520 10.86 -14.75 32.02
C THR A 520 11.25 -14.78 30.55
N ILE A 521 10.25 -14.71 29.69
CA ILE A 521 10.40 -14.68 28.23
C ILE A 521 9.67 -13.44 27.69
N ILE A 522 10.32 -12.75 26.79
CA ILE A 522 9.76 -11.56 26.11
C ILE A 522 9.73 -11.86 24.62
N THR A 523 8.57 -11.76 23.97
CA THR A 523 8.46 -11.85 22.52
C THR A 523 8.35 -10.46 21.94
N ILE A 524 9.08 -10.17 20.86
CA ILE A 524 9.07 -8.86 20.18
C ILE A 524 8.86 -9.06 18.68
N GLU A 525 7.81 -8.42 18.16
CA GLU A 525 7.39 -8.51 16.77
C GLU A 525 6.94 -7.16 16.20
N ASP A 526 7.24 -6.89 14.93
CA ASP A 526 6.70 -5.76 14.17
C ASP A 526 5.40 -6.17 13.45
N ASN A 527 4.44 -6.65 14.24
CA ASN A 527 3.13 -7.14 13.83
C ASN A 527 2.15 -6.98 14.98
N SER A 528 0.84 -7.05 14.70
CA SER A 528 -0.19 -7.03 15.76
C SER A 528 0.07 -8.12 16.80
N VAL A 529 0.03 -7.76 18.06
CA VAL A 529 0.15 -8.72 19.18
C VAL A 529 -1.01 -9.72 19.22
N LYS A 530 -2.15 -9.38 18.58
CA LYS A 530 -3.31 -10.26 18.50
C LYS A 530 -3.12 -11.31 17.41
N GLY A 531 -2.93 -12.55 17.82
CA GLY A 531 -2.76 -13.67 16.90
C GLY A 531 -1.39 -13.74 16.19
N GLY A 532 -0.43 -12.87 16.54
CA GLY A 532 0.91 -12.84 15.95
C GLY A 532 1.88 -13.88 16.53
N PHE A 533 3.18 -13.56 16.44
CA PHE A 533 4.26 -14.44 16.93
C PHE A 533 4.20 -14.66 18.44
N GLY A 534 4.01 -13.59 19.24
CA GLY A 534 3.90 -13.73 20.70
C GLY A 534 2.72 -14.61 21.11
N SER A 535 1.59 -14.52 20.39
CA SER A 535 0.45 -15.42 20.59
C SER A 535 0.83 -16.88 20.32
N ALA A 536 1.62 -17.15 19.27
CA ALA A 536 2.07 -18.51 18.96
C ALA A 536 2.96 -19.11 20.08
N VAL A 537 3.83 -18.29 20.66
CA VAL A 537 4.68 -18.72 21.80
C VAL A 537 3.82 -18.99 23.05
N LEU A 538 2.82 -18.15 23.32
CA LEU A 538 1.88 -18.36 24.44
C LEU A 538 1.06 -19.65 24.25
N GLU A 539 0.53 -19.89 23.05
CA GLU A 539 -0.19 -21.12 22.72
C GLU A 539 0.70 -22.35 22.91
N PHE A 540 1.95 -22.30 22.42
CA PHE A 540 2.92 -23.38 22.60
C PHE A 540 3.20 -23.65 24.09
N ALA A 541 3.46 -22.59 24.87
CA ALA A 541 3.71 -22.72 26.30
C ALA A 541 2.51 -23.35 27.04
N SER A 542 1.29 -22.90 26.70
CA SER A 542 0.06 -23.41 27.31
C SER A 542 -0.21 -24.88 26.97
N VAL A 543 -0.05 -25.28 25.72
CA VAL A 543 -0.28 -26.68 25.28
C VAL A 543 0.71 -27.65 25.90
N ASN A 544 1.93 -27.18 26.22
CA ASN A 544 2.98 -27.98 26.82
C ASN A 544 3.12 -27.78 28.34
N ASP A 545 2.09 -27.23 29.02
CA ASP A 545 2.01 -27.07 30.48
C ASP A 545 3.11 -26.19 31.10
N TYR A 546 3.78 -25.34 30.33
CA TYR A 546 4.75 -24.35 30.82
C TYR A 546 4.09 -23.23 31.59
N ARG A 547 4.71 -22.76 32.68
CA ARG A 547 4.19 -21.70 33.55
C ARG A 547 5.06 -20.46 33.58
N ASN A 548 5.91 -20.30 32.58
CA ASN A 548 6.79 -19.14 32.44
C ASN A 548 6.01 -17.83 32.31
N THR A 549 6.60 -16.75 32.78
CA THR A 549 6.08 -15.42 32.47
C THR A 549 6.43 -15.07 31.03
N VAL A 550 5.44 -15.04 30.13
CA VAL A 550 5.62 -14.63 28.74
C VAL A 550 5.04 -13.22 28.54
N LYS A 551 5.89 -12.24 28.28
CA LYS A 551 5.51 -10.86 27.94
C LYS A 551 5.52 -10.69 26.44
N VAL A 552 4.39 -10.24 25.88
CA VAL A 552 4.25 -10.03 24.42
C VAL A 552 4.38 -8.54 24.13
N SER A 553 5.29 -8.17 23.22
CA SER A 553 5.49 -6.81 22.74
C SER A 553 5.41 -6.77 21.21
N GLY A 554 4.67 -5.80 20.68
CA GLY A 554 4.42 -5.62 19.26
C GLY A 554 3.41 -4.51 19.03
N ILE A 555 2.79 -4.49 17.84
CA ILE A 555 1.77 -3.49 17.51
C ILE A 555 0.54 -3.71 18.40
N PRO A 556 0.11 -2.70 19.18
CA PRO A 556 -1.07 -2.81 20.03
C PRO A 556 -2.36 -2.92 19.21
N ASP A 557 -3.48 -3.27 19.88
CA ASP A 557 -4.79 -3.45 19.25
C ASP A 557 -5.46 -2.09 18.89
N VAL A 558 -4.75 -1.27 18.11
CA VAL A 558 -5.20 0.01 17.57
C VAL A 558 -4.61 0.22 16.17
N PHE A 559 -5.28 0.99 15.33
CA PHE A 559 -4.70 1.43 14.07
C PHE A 559 -3.62 2.48 14.33
N ILE A 560 -2.41 2.23 13.82
CA ILE A 560 -1.29 3.15 13.96
C ILE A 560 -1.38 4.24 12.88
N GLU A 561 -1.32 5.49 13.30
CA GLU A 561 -1.37 6.65 12.42
C GLU A 561 -0.11 6.78 11.55
N HIS A 562 -0.03 7.84 10.75
CA HIS A 562 1.09 8.15 9.87
C HIS A 562 2.20 8.94 10.62
N GLY A 563 3.42 8.79 10.17
CA GLY A 563 4.62 9.43 10.70
C GLY A 563 5.87 8.73 10.17
N SER A 564 7.06 9.13 10.58
CA SER A 564 8.25 8.33 10.29
C SER A 564 8.25 7.02 11.08
N VAL A 565 8.83 5.96 10.54
CA VAL A 565 8.89 4.64 11.23
C VAL A 565 9.50 4.76 12.62
N ASN A 566 10.54 5.58 12.80
CA ASN A 566 11.17 5.77 14.11
C ASN A 566 10.24 6.43 15.13
N GLU A 567 9.48 7.48 14.72
CA GLU A 567 8.49 8.12 15.59
C GLU A 567 7.39 7.14 15.97
N LEU A 568 6.90 6.36 15.00
CA LEU A 568 5.86 5.36 15.23
C LEU A 568 6.34 4.24 16.17
N GLN A 569 7.56 3.72 15.98
CA GLN A 569 8.16 2.74 16.88
C GLN A 569 8.27 3.28 18.31
N LYS A 570 8.65 4.54 18.48
CA LYS A 570 8.69 5.19 19.80
C LYS A 570 7.30 5.29 20.43
N THR A 571 6.29 5.66 19.65
CA THR A 571 4.90 5.77 20.14
C THR A 571 4.36 4.45 20.68
N ILE A 572 4.79 3.31 20.12
CA ILE A 572 4.29 1.98 20.49
C ILE A 572 5.28 1.15 21.32
N GLY A 573 6.40 1.73 21.71
CA GLY A 573 7.38 1.06 22.58
C GLY A 573 8.24 0.00 21.90
N LEU A 574 8.46 0.10 20.59
CA LEU A 574 9.32 -0.81 19.80
C LEU A 574 10.66 -0.17 19.38
N ASP A 575 10.97 1.04 19.83
CA ASP A 575 12.27 1.65 19.67
C ASP A 575 13.30 1.09 20.68
N VAL A 576 14.55 1.38 20.47
CA VAL A 576 15.66 0.88 21.29
C VAL A 576 15.55 1.30 22.75
N GLU A 577 15.16 2.56 23.02
CA GLU A 577 15.03 3.11 24.36
C GLU A 577 13.91 2.43 25.15
N SER A 578 12.73 2.35 24.56
CA SER A 578 11.55 1.72 25.18
C SER A 578 11.76 0.22 25.46
N ILE A 579 12.40 -0.50 24.54
CA ILE A 579 12.75 -1.91 24.74
C ILE A 579 13.78 -2.03 25.88
N SER A 580 14.81 -1.18 25.94
CA SER A 580 15.80 -1.18 27.01
C SER A 580 15.17 -0.93 28.38
N GLU A 581 14.23 0.02 28.48
CA GLU A 581 13.46 0.25 29.70
C GLU A 581 12.61 -0.97 30.12
N LEU A 582 11.97 -1.63 29.16
CA LEU A 582 11.23 -2.88 29.41
C LEU A 582 12.15 -3.96 30.00
N LEU A 583 13.35 -4.14 29.42
CA LEU A 583 14.34 -5.09 29.92
C LEU A 583 14.79 -4.75 31.33
N ASN A 584 15.06 -3.47 31.61
CA ASN A 584 15.47 -3.00 32.95
C ASN A 584 14.40 -3.22 34.04
N LYS A 585 13.11 -3.16 33.67
CA LYS A 585 12.00 -3.41 34.62
C LYS A 585 11.81 -4.88 34.96
N LEU A 586 12.29 -5.78 34.10
CA LEU A 586 12.11 -7.22 34.23
C LEU A 586 13.39 -7.95 34.70
N ASN A 587 14.53 -7.27 34.69
CA ASN A 587 15.80 -7.69 35.23
C ASN A 587 15.87 -7.37 36.73
#